data_4850f06dcc851642a344ba44dcf67338
#
_entry.id   4850f06dcc851642a344ba44dcf67338
#
_cell.length_a   1.000
_cell.length_b   1.000
_cell.length_c   1.000
_cell.angle_alpha   90.00
_cell.angle_beta   90.00
_cell.angle_gamma   90.00
#
_symmetry.space_group_name_H-M   'P 1'
#
loop_
_entity.id
_entity.type
_entity.pdbx_description
1 polymer ?
#
loop_
_entity_poly.entity_id
_entity_poly.type
_entity_poly.pdbx_seq_one_letter_code
_entity_poly.pdbx_strand_id
1 'polypeptide(L)'
;MSFQYDISGQEPSWSQEEESQFWAEQLARYLRPYQERLDAYVDRRVVGNLMATVGAIVQSRWALTTSELGSAICGPAHAEAGTQRLQYALHHQGWEAEVIEEVLWQEAEQRRKLMQQRGETPLCIWDSSVVEKPESEKLQGLGTVRSSKVRRLARSRKGLYNQPSRIPVSVRGYEWESLLLVGASGIPQVVAMRWWERHKGVPGQQRKPQHSLLSQVAQRWGRLVRHIFDRGYGHGPWLWLLWRYRLRFEVRWKKGNKLIDAEGRERKAWEIARGKRPWGEARLLWDTHGRVYRSTRVLALPVRHPEYQGQLWLVVVRQGRGREPWYLLTNEPVETIAQAWEMVFSYVSRWKIEESFRFQKCELLIDSLRLRSWQAQRKLLLLVTLAYGSLLAMLGPPLRLACCCLLEHWCQRADWRLWQVKAPLYRLRWSLSRLWQAHPPRWVGWRPYRPPAHLTWPVCSVRWWMTLWHQCGYPF
;
A
#
# COMPACT_ATOMS: atom_id res chain seq x y z
N MET A 1 -4.59 -12.62 -29.95
CA MET A 1 -5.82 -13.34 -29.60
C MET A 1 -6.43 -12.63 -28.39
N SER A 2 -7.62 -12.03 -28.57
CA SER A 2 -8.35 -11.41 -27.46
C SER A 2 -9.16 -12.52 -26.80
N PHE A 3 -8.75 -12.94 -25.62
CA PHE A 3 -9.56 -13.82 -24.80
C PHE A 3 -10.76 -13.01 -24.27
N GLN A 4 -11.92 -13.16 -24.91
CA GLN A 4 -13.18 -12.73 -24.32
C GLN A 4 -13.52 -13.73 -23.21
N TYR A 5 -13.63 -13.23 -21.97
CA TYR A 5 -14.19 -14.00 -20.88
C TYR A 5 -15.67 -14.21 -21.13
N ASP A 6 -16.05 -15.46 -21.27
CA ASP A 6 -17.44 -15.86 -21.20
C ASP A 6 -17.91 -15.71 -19.75
N ILE A 7 -18.93 -14.87 -19.55
CA ILE A 7 -19.53 -14.59 -18.21
C ILE A 7 -20.42 -15.78 -17.78
N SER A 8 -20.40 -16.90 -18.52
CA SER A 8 -21.23 -18.08 -18.27
C SER A 8 -20.88 -18.88 -17.00
N GLY A 9 -19.88 -18.47 -16.22
CA GLY A 9 -19.52 -19.12 -14.96
C GLY A 9 -18.82 -20.47 -15.09
N GLN A 10 -18.38 -20.86 -16.29
CA GLN A 10 -17.55 -22.06 -16.47
C GLN A 10 -16.09 -21.77 -16.11
N GLU A 11 -15.48 -22.69 -15.37
CA GLU A 11 -14.06 -22.67 -15.06
C GLU A 11 -13.23 -22.70 -16.36
N PRO A 12 -12.21 -21.85 -16.49
CA PRO A 12 -11.31 -21.94 -17.60
C PRO A 12 -10.55 -23.29 -17.52
N SER A 13 -10.73 -24.14 -18.52
CA SER A 13 -9.98 -25.41 -18.67
C SER A 13 -8.59 -25.14 -19.27
N TRP A 14 -7.77 -24.36 -18.56
CA TRP A 14 -6.40 -24.04 -19.02
C TRP A 14 -5.44 -25.17 -18.65
N SER A 15 -4.49 -25.46 -19.56
CA SER A 15 -3.26 -26.14 -19.17
C SER A 15 -2.45 -25.25 -18.21
N GLN A 16 -1.54 -25.86 -17.46
CA GLN A 16 -0.69 -25.08 -16.53
C GLN A 16 0.23 -24.10 -17.27
N GLU A 17 0.65 -24.44 -18.47
CA GLU A 17 1.41 -23.57 -19.37
C GLU A 17 0.59 -22.37 -19.85
N GLU A 18 -0.67 -22.58 -20.21
CA GLU A 18 -1.59 -21.51 -20.62
C GLU A 18 -1.90 -20.59 -19.42
N GLU A 19 -2.14 -21.14 -18.24
CA GLU A 19 -2.33 -20.36 -17.02
C GLU A 19 -1.09 -19.51 -16.70
N SER A 20 0.11 -20.10 -16.82
CA SER A 20 1.37 -19.41 -16.63
C SER A 20 1.55 -18.25 -17.61
N GLN A 21 1.28 -18.49 -18.88
CA GLN A 21 1.38 -17.48 -19.93
C GLN A 21 0.36 -16.36 -19.72
N PHE A 22 -0.88 -16.69 -19.36
CA PHE A 22 -1.92 -15.71 -19.06
C PHE A 22 -1.48 -14.72 -17.97
N TRP A 23 -0.95 -15.21 -16.85
CA TRP A 23 -0.51 -14.35 -15.75
C TRP A 23 0.72 -13.50 -16.11
N ALA A 24 1.61 -14.02 -16.95
CA ALA A 24 2.73 -13.24 -17.48
C ALA A 24 2.25 -12.10 -18.38
N GLU A 25 1.21 -12.36 -19.18
CA GLU A 25 0.58 -11.34 -20.02
C GLU A 25 -0.15 -10.27 -19.19
N GLN A 26 -0.78 -10.64 -18.05
CA GLN A 26 -1.36 -9.66 -17.13
C GLN A 26 -0.27 -8.74 -16.55
N LEU A 27 0.88 -9.31 -16.16
CA LEU A 27 2.02 -8.50 -15.71
C LEU A 27 2.53 -7.58 -16.83
N ALA A 28 2.73 -8.10 -18.03
CA ALA A 28 3.17 -7.32 -19.19
C ALA A 28 2.17 -6.19 -19.52
N ARG A 29 0.86 -6.47 -19.46
CA ARG A 29 -0.20 -5.47 -19.67
C ARG A 29 -0.12 -4.35 -18.64
N TYR A 30 0.06 -4.68 -17.37
CA TYR A 30 0.25 -3.69 -16.31
C TYR A 30 1.50 -2.85 -16.54
N LEU A 31 2.60 -3.45 -16.99
CA LEU A 31 3.88 -2.77 -17.18
C LEU A 31 3.97 -1.96 -18.49
N ARG A 32 3.07 -2.18 -19.45
CA ARG A 32 3.10 -1.53 -20.75
C ARG A 32 3.20 0.00 -20.72
N PRO A 33 2.38 0.75 -19.93
CA PRO A 33 2.48 2.21 -19.90
C PRO A 33 3.84 2.71 -19.39
N TYR A 34 4.44 1.98 -18.44
CA TYR A 34 5.78 2.28 -17.91
C TYR A 34 6.86 1.98 -18.93
N GLN A 35 6.73 0.86 -19.65
CA GLN A 35 7.64 0.48 -20.73
C GLN A 35 7.61 1.52 -21.86
N GLU A 36 6.44 1.86 -22.38
CA GLU A 36 6.26 2.85 -23.44
C GLU A 36 6.83 4.22 -23.01
N ARG A 37 6.64 4.60 -21.76
CA ARG A 37 7.21 5.84 -21.26
C ARG A 37 8.73 5.80 -21.17
N LEU A 38 9.32 4.71 -20.71
CA LEU A 38 10.77 4.53 -20.60
C LEU A 38 11.45 4.41 -21.96
N ASP A 39 10.80 3.78 -22.96
CA ASP A 39 11.31 3.65 -24.34
C ASP A 39 11.60 5.03 -24.98
N ALA A 40 11.00 6.12 -24.47
CA ALA A 40 11.29 7.48 -24.91
C ALA A 40 12.60 8.07 -24.34
N TYR A 41 13.20 7.44 -23.33
CA TYR A 41 14.36 7.96 -22.63
C TYR A 41 15.60 7.06 -22.74
N VAL A 42 15.41 5.76 -22.89
CA VAL A 42 16.50 4.78 -22.87
C VAL A 42 16.27 3.68 -23.92
N ASP A 43 17.33 2.98 -24.27
CA ASP A 43 17.24 1.90 -25.23
C ASP A 43 16.44 0.70 -24.71
N ARG A 44 15.92 -0.11 -25.66
CA ARG A 44 15.11 -1.29 -25.37
C ARG A 44 15.77 -2.31 -24.43
N ARG A 45 17.09 -2.39 -24.40
CA ARG A 45 17.82 -3.34 -23.53
C ARG A 45 17.72 -2.89 -22.09
N VAL A 46 17.87 -1.59 -21.82
CA VAL A 46 17.68 -1.02 -20.49
C VAL A 46 16.26 -1.24 -20.04
N VAL A 47 15.27 -0.88 -20.86
CA VAL A 47 13.85 -1.07 -20.55
C VAL A 47 13.54 -2.54 -20.29
N GLY A 48 14.00 -3.44 -21.14
CA GLY A 48 13.83 -4.89 -20.97
C GLY A 48 14.42 -5.39 -19.63
N ASN A 49 15.60 -4.91 -19.24
CA ASN A 49 16.20 -5.27 -17.96
C ASN A 49 15.39 -4.72 -16.74
N LEU A 50 14.82 -3.52 -16.85
CA LEU A 50 13.96 -2.96 -15.80
C LEU A 50 12.66 -3.76 -15.65
N MET A 51 12.00 -4.11 -16.77
CA MET A 51 10.78 -4.93 -16.75
C MET A 51 11.06 -6.35 -16.25
N ALA A 52 12.19 -6.95 -16.65
CA ALA A 52 12.67 -8.22 -16.15
C ALA A 52 12.88 -8.19 -14.63
N THR A 53 13.40 -7.09 -14.12
CA THR A 53 13.60 -6.90 -12.68
C THR A 53 12.27 -6.88 -11.93
N VAL A 54 11.23 -6.24 -12.46
CA VAL A 54 9.90 -6.27 -11.84
C VAL A 54 9.34 -7.70 -11.78
N GLY A 55 9.44 -8.46 -12.88
CA GLY A 55 9.05 -9.87 -12.91
C GLY A 55 9.85 -10.72 -11.91
N ALA A 56 11.17 -10.50 -11.83
CA ALA A 56 12.03 -11.16 -10.85
C ALA A 56 11.61 -10.85 -9.41
N ILE A 57 11.23 -9.61 -9.10
CA ILE A 57 10.72 -9.20 -7.77
C ILE A 57 9.39 -9.91 -7.45
N VAL A 58 8.48 -10.03 -8.41
CA VAL A 58 7.20 -10.75 -8.22
C VAL A 58 7.45 -12.24 -7.96
N GLN A 59 8.33 -12.85 -8.75
CA GLN A 59 8.65 -14.28 -8.68
C GLN A 59 9.53 -14.64 -7.49
N SER A 60 10.53 -13.81 -7.15
CA SER A 60 11.56 -14.11 -6.15
C SER A 60 10.99 -14.08 -4.73
N ARG A 61 11.44 -15.03 -3.91
CA ARG A 61 11.19 -15.06 -2.46
C ARG A 61 12.42 -14.67 -1.64
N TRP A 62 13.50 -14.32 -2.33
CA TRP A 62 14.79 -14.03 -1.75
C TRP A 62 14.97 -12.53 -1.53
N ALA A 63 16.07 -12.19 -0.91
CA ALA A 63 16.42 -10.80 -0.64
C ALA A 63 16.53 -9.98 -1.94
N LEU A 64 16.23 -8.69 -1.87
CA LEU A 64 16.38 -7.74 -2.98
C LEU A 64 17.86 -7.32 -3.15
N THR A 65 18.78 -8.27 -3.11
CA THR A 65 20.17 -8.04 -3.47
C THR A 65 20.35 -8.11 -4.97
N THR A 66 21.33 -7.41 -5.51
CA THR A 66 21.56 -7.41 -6.97
C THR A 66 21.93 -8.79 -7.49
N SER A 67 22.62 -9.61 -6.68
CA SER A 67 22.99 -10.99 -7.02
C SER A 67 21.77 -11.91 -7.09
N GLU A 68 20.86 -11.82 -6.13
CA GLU A 68 19.63 -12.62 -6.13
C GLU A 68 18.71 -12.24 -7.30
N LEU A 69 18.52 -10.94 -7.53
CA LEU A 69 17.76 -10.46 -8.67
C LEU A 69 18.45 -10.81 -10.00
N GLY A 70 19.78 -10.70 -10.06
CA GLY A 70 20.57 -11.10 -11.22
C GLY A 70 20.44 -12.60 -11.54
N SER A 71 20.46 -13.44 -10.51
CA SER A 71 20.21 -14.87 -10.62
C SER A 71 18.77 -15.15 -11.10
N ALA A 72 17.78 -14.42 -10.62
CA ALA A 72 16.40 -14.57 -11.06
C ALA A 72 16.19 -14.10 -12.52
N ILE A 73 16.96 -13.12 -13.01
CA ILE A 73 16.89 -12.61 -14.39
C ILE A 73 17.61 -13.52 -15.38
N CYS A 74 18.82 -13.98 -15.09
CA CYS A 74 19.68 -14.69 -16.03
C CYS A 74 19.94 -16.15 -15.68
N GLY A 75 19.50 -16.60 -14.51
CA GLY A 75 19.76 -17.91 -13.94
C GLY A 75 20.98 -17.95 -13.05
N PRO A 76 21.09 -18.95 -12.14
CA PRO A 76 22.19 -19.08 -11.20
C PRO A 76 23.56 -19.19 -11.87
N ALA A 77 23.66 -19.91 -12.99
CA ALA A 77 24.90 -20.05 -13.75
C ALA A 77 25.39 -18.72 -14.37
N HIS A 78 24.48 -17.75 -14.54
CA HIS A 78 24.76 -16.44 -15.13
C HIS A 78 24.36 -15.29 -14.19
N ALA A 79 24.35 -15.53 -12.90
CA ALA A 79 23.96 -14.55 -11.88
C ALA A 79 24.80 -13.27 -11.93
N GLU A 80 26.09 -13.37 -12.22
CA GLU A 80 26.97 -12.22 -12.37
C GLU A 80 26.56 -11.35 -13.56
N ALA A 81 26.32 -11.95 -14.73
CA ALA A 81 25.86 -11.22 -15.91
C ALA A 81 24.50 -10.53 -15.66
N GLY A 82 23.57 -11.20 -14.95
CA GLY A 82 22.31 -10.62 -14.51
C GLY A 82 22.50 -9.46 -13.55
N THR A 83 23.44 -9.59 -12.62
CA THR A 83 23.80 -8.51 -11.67
C THR A 83 24.34 -7.30 -12.42
N GLN A 84 25.26 -7.49 -13.36
CA GLN A 84 25.83 -6.41 -14.19
C GLN A 84 24.74 -5.71 -15.01
N ARG A 85 23.85 -6.46 -15.65
CA ARG A 85 22.72 -5.90 -16.41
C ARG A 85 21.80 -5.06 -15.53
N LEU A 86 21.46 -5.54 -14.34
CA LEU A 86 20.64 -4.80 -13.37
C LEU A 86 21.37 -3.54 -12.92
N GLN A 87 22.63 -3.63 -12.54
CA GLN A 87 23.42 -2.48 -12.12
C GLN A 87 23.53 -1.44 -13.24
N TYR A 88 23.82 -1.86 -14.47
CA TYR A 88 23.82 -0.98 -15.63
C TYR A 88 22.50 -0.23 -15.79
N ALA A 89 21.36 -0.94 -15.74
CA ALA A 89 20.03 -0.34 -15.89
C ALA A 89 19.71 0.65 -14.75
N LEU A 90 20.07 0.34 -13.50
CA LEU A 90 19.84 1.20 -12.34
C LEU A 90 20.73 2.45 -12.33
N HIS A 91 21.97 2.35 -12.84
CA HIS A 91 22.92 3.48 -12.90
C HIS A 91 22.84 4.26 -14.22
N HIS A 92 22.02 3.82 -15.17
CA HIS A 92 21.87 4.49 -16.46
C HIS A 92 21.33 5.91 -16.27
N GLN A 93 22.03 6.91 -16.85
CA GLN A 93 21.71 8.33 -16.67
C GLN A 93 20.52 8.81 -17.51
N GLY A 94 20.10 8.06 -18.52
CA GLY A 94 19.02 8.43 -19.45
C GLY A 94 17.62 8.44 -18.84
N TRP A 95 17.44 7.97 -17.58
CA TRP A 95 16.14 8.00 -16.91
C TRP A 95 16.27 8.27 -15.44
N GLU A 96 15.24 8.87 -14.89
CA GLU A 96 15.10 9.16 -13.46
C GLU A 96 13.86 8.49 -12.89
N ALA A 97 13.83 8.35 -11.57
CA ALA A 97 12.71 7.75 -10.85
C ALA A 97 11.37 8.45 -11.14
N GLU A 98 11.41 9.75 -11.39
CA GLU A 98 10.28 10.61 -11.69
C GLU A 98 9.54 10.22 -12.98
N VAL A 99 10.21 9.57 -13.93
CA VAL A 99 9.59 9.05 -15.18
C VAL A 99 8.53 7.99 -14.84
N ILE A 100 8.84 7.07 -13.94
CA ILE A 100 7.90 6.04 -13.49
C ILE A 100 6.83 6.65 -12.58
N GLU A 101 7.20 7.60 -11.71
CA GLU A 101 6.23 8.26 -10.82
C GLU A 101 5.15 8.99 -11.61
N GLU A 102 5.50 9.64 -12.73
CA GLU A 102 4.52 10.33 -13.56
C GLU A 102 3.50 9.37 -14.17
N VAL A 103 3.90 8.17 -14.58
CA VAL A 103 2.96 7.14 -15.06
C VAL A 103 2.05 6.66 -13.92
N LEU A 104 2.57 6.47 -12.70
CA LEU A 104 1.73 6.14 -11.54
C LEU A 104 0.62 7.19 -11.33
N TRP A 105 0.95 8.48 -11.46
CA TRP A 105 -0.02 9.57 -11.38
C TRP A 105 -1.07 9.51 -12.49
N GLN A 106 -0.67 9.24 -13.72
CA GLN A 106 -1.58 9.14 -14.88
C GLN A 106 -2.57 7.98 -14.72
N GLU A 107 -2.07 6.80 -14.33
CA GLU A 107 -2.90 5.63 -14.05
C GLU A 107 -3.88 5.89 -12.88
N ALA A 108 -3.41 6.53 -11.83
CA ALA A 108 -4.25 6.91 -10.70
C ALA A 108 -5.31 7.95 -11.08
N GLU A 109 -4.98 8.89 -11.95
CA GLU A 109 -5.93 9.89 -12.47
C GLU A 109 -7.05 9.21 -13.29
N GLN A 110 -6.72 8.27 -14.16
CA GLN A 110 -7.72 7.52 -14.92
C GLN A 110 -8.67 6.79 -13.97
N ARG A 111 -8.13 6.11 -12.96
CA ARG A 111 -8.92 5.39 -11.97
C ARG A 111 -9.80 6.33 -11.14
N ARG A 112 -9.26 7.47 -10.71
CA ARG A 112 -10.03 8.50 -9.99
C ARG A 112 -11.25 8.95 -10.80
N LYS A 113 -11.07 9.20 -12.10
CA LYS A 113 -12.18 9.58 -13.00
C LYS A 113 -13.23 8.49 -13.08
N LEU A 114 -12.83 7.23 -13.23
CA LEU A 114 -13.76 6.08 -13.25
C LEU A 114 -14.55 5.95 -11.93
N MET A 115 -13.90 6.16 -10.77
CA MET A 115 -14.59 6.18 -9.48
C MET A 115 -15.65 7.27 -9.43
N GLN A 116 -15.32 8.50 -9.85
CA GLN A 116 -16.28 9.60 -9.86
C GLN A 116 -17.45 9.37 -10.82
N GLN A 117 -17.20 8.78 -12.01
CA GLN A 117 -18.26 8.39 -12.94
C GLN A 117 -19.24 7.38 -12.34
N ARG A 118 -18.81 6.58 -11.39
CA ARG A 118 -19.63 5.63 -10.63
C ARG A 118 -20.29 6.25 -9.39
N GLY A 119 -20.12 7.55 -9.15
CA GLY A 119 -20.63 8.22 -7.96
C GLY A 119 -19.84 7.93 -6.67
N GLU A 120 -18.66 7.31 -6.78
CA GLU A 120 -17.81 7.02 -5.62
C GLU A 120 -17.01 8.26 -5.20
N THR A 121 -16.81 8.45 -3.90
CA THR A 121 -15.83 9.42 -3.39
C THR A 121 -14.43 8.79 -3.36
N PRO A 122 -13.50 9.25 -4.22
CA PRO A 122 -12.13 8.70 -4.19
C PRO A 122 -11.42 9.12 -2.90
N LEU A 123 -10.85 8.14 -2.18
CA LEU A 123 -10.10 8.35 -0.95
C LEU A 123 -8.60 8.36 -1.23
N CYS A 124 -7.92 9.39 -0.75
CA CYS A 124 -6.48 9.57 -0.87
C CYS A 124 -5.85 9.31 0.50
N ILE A 125 -5.27 8.13 0.71
CA ILE A 125 -4.76 7.68 2.01
C ILE A 125 -3.28 7.99 2.12
N TRP A 126 -2.89 8.67 3.21
CA TRP A 126 -1.54 9.11 3.51
C TRP A 126 -0.98 8.40 4.73
N ASP A 127 0.23 7.92 4.63
CA ASP A 127 1.02 7.51 5.80
C ASP A 127 2.50 7.41 5.44
N SER A 128 3.34 7.54 6.45
CA SER A 128 4.78 7.41 6.32
C SER A 128 5.29 6.13 6.97
N SER A 129 6.38 5.60 6.45
CA SER A 129 7.05 4.44 7.00
C SER A 129 8.56 4.57 6.93
N VAL A 130 9.29 3.60 7.50
CA VAL A 130 10.75 3.60 7.54
C VAL A 130 11.30 2.28 7.03
N VAL A 131 12.41 2.31 6.31
CA VAL A 131 13.27 1.16 6.02
C VAL A 131 14.47 1.24 6.95
N GLU A 132 14.61 0.25 7.82
CA GLU A 132 15.68 0.22 8.80
C GLU A 132 16.91 -0.45 8.24
N LYS A 133 18.07 0.20 8.41
CA LYS A 133 19.39 -0.26 7.97
C LYS A 133 20.41 -0.11 9.11
N PRO A 134 20.20 -0.76 10.27
CA PRO A 134 20.99 -0.51 11.47
C PRO A 134 22.48 -0.80 11.28
N GLU A 135 22.81 -1.83 10.52
CA GLU A 135 24.18 -2.31 10.31
C GLU A 135 24.87 -1.65 9.11
N SER A 136 24.17 -0.79 8.36
CA SER A 136 24.72 -0.18 7.14
C SER A 136 25.45 1.12 7.47
N GLU A 137 26.70 1.22 7.00
CA GLU A 137 27.53 2.42 7.19
C GLU A 137 27.76 3.20 5.88
N LYS A 138 27.84 2.47 4.77
CA LYS A 138 28.32 3.00 3.48
C LYS A 138 27.21 3.34 2.49
N LEU A 139 25.94 3.08 2.84
CA LEU A 139 24.83 3.42 1.96
C LEU A 139 24.58 4.93 1.97
N GLN A 140 24.42 5.51 0.77
CA GLN A 140 24.08 6.92 0.64
C GLN A 140 22.63 7.19 1.09
N GLY A 141 22.37 8.38 1.58
CA GLY A 141 21.02 8.83 1.97
C GLY A 141 20.55 8.31 3.34
N LEU A 142 21.36 7.57 4.09
CA LEU A 142 21.01 7.10 5.42
C LEU A 142 20.88 8.25 6.41
N GLY A 143 19.74 8.30 7.08
CA GLY A 143 19.51 9.20 8.20
C GLY A 143 19.12 8.45 9.47
N THR A 144 18.86 9.19 10.53
CA THR A 144 18.33 8.65 11.77
C THR A 144 16.83 8.49 11.70
N VAL A 145 16.32 7.27 11.78
CA VAL A 145 14.90 6.96 11.77
C VAL A 145 14.48 6.27 13.07
N ARG A 146 13.22 6.44 13.44
CA ARG A 146 12.67 5.76 14.62
C ARG A 146 12.41 4.29 14.31
N SER A 147 13.01 3.37 15.08
CA SER A 147 12.81 1.93 14.86
C SER A 147 11.36 1.51 15.07
N SER A 148 10.79 0.92 14.03
CA SER A 148 9.48 0.27 14.06
C SER A 148 9.57 -1.17 14.57
N LYS A 149 10.71 -1.83 14.36
CA LYS A 149 10.97 -3.23 14.78
C LYS A 149 11.04 -3.34 16.29
N VAL A 150 11.82 -2.49 16.95
CA VAL A 150 11.91 -2.45 18.43
C VAL A 150 10.56 -2.19 19.06
N ARG A 151 9.79 -1.24 18.53
CA ARG A 151 8.44 -0.95 19.01
C ARG A 151 7.49 -2.15 18.87
N ARG A 152 7.61 -2.93 17.80
CA ARG A 152 6.82 -4.14 17.57
C ARG A 152 7.22 -5.25 18.55
N LEU A 153 8.52 -5.49 18.71
CA LEU A 153 9.05 -6.52 19.61
C LEU A 153 8.65 -6.25 21.06
N ALA A 154 8.71 -5.00 21.50
CA ALA A 154 8.28 -4.59 22.81
C ALA A 154 6.78 -4.85 23.09
N ARG A 155 5.93 -4.83 22.05
CA ARG A 155 4.50 -5.16 22.17
C ARG A 155 4.22 -6.65 22.19
N SER A 156 4.99 -7.44 21.42
CA SER A 156 4.73 -8.87 21.21
C SER A 156 5.40 -9.78 22.21
N ARG A 157 6.48 -9.33 22.85
CA ARG A 157 7.29 -10.11 23.80
C ARG A 157 7.59 -9.32 25.05
N LYS A 158 6.55 -9.04 25.83
CA LYS A 158 6.69 -8.43 27.15
C LYS A 158 7.60 -9.31 28.02
N GLY A 159 8.65 -8.73 28.57
CA GLY A 159 9.57 -9.40 29.49
C GLY A 159 10.83 -10.02 28.86
N LEU A 160 10.91 -10.20 27.54
CA LEU A 160 12.11 -10.75 26.88
C LEU A 160 13.15 -9.67 26.53
N TYR A 161 12.73 -8.42 26.41
CA TYR A 161 13.61 -7.28 26.20
C TYR A 161 13.40 -6.31 27.36
N ASN A 162 14.43 -6.13 28.18
CA ASN A 162 14.49 -5.01 29.10
C ASN A 162 14.40 -3.74 28.25
N GLN A 163 13.19 -3.18 28.13
CA GLN A 163 13.06 -1.85 27.57
C GLN A 163 13.66 -0.86 28.58
N PRO A 164 14.77 -0.23 28.24
CA PRO A 164 15.08 1.00 28.92
C PRO A 164 13.94 1.96 28.59
N SER A 165 13.40 2.59 29.62
CA SER A 165 12.55 3.76 29.60
C SER A 165 12.04 4.20 28.22
N ARG A 166 10.83 4.57 28.10
CA ARG A 166 10.02 5.23 27.05
C ARG A 166 10.76 6.02 25.94
N ILE A 167 12.09 5.91 25.83
CA ILE A 167 12.94 6.58 24.86
C ILE A 167 12.81 5.85 23.51
N PRO A 168 12.44 6.54 22.44
CA PRO A 168 12.38 5.95 21.12
C PRO A 168 13.77 5.47 20.67
N VAL A 169 13.89 4.22 20.31
CA VAL A 169 15.13 3.71 19.72
C VAL A 169 15.24 4.24 18.28
N SER A 170 16.34 4.93 18.02
CA SER A 170 16.68 5.44 16.70
C SER A 170 17.76 4.56 16.06
N VAL A 171 17.58 4.26 14.77
CA VAL A 171 18.50 3.47 13.95
C VAL A 171 18.76 4.20 12.64
N ARG A 172 19.79 3.77 11.89
CA ARG A 172 20.00 4.25 10.52
C ARG A 172 18.90 3.70 9.61
N GLY A 173 18.45 4.51 8.64
CA GLY A 173 17.43 4.09 7.70
C GLY A 173 16.96 5.21 6.77
N TYR A 174 15.92 4.90 6.02
CA TYR A 174 15.22 5.83 5.13
C TYR A 174 13.80 6.02 5.58
N GLU A 175 13.24 7.18 5.33
CA GLU A 175 11.80 7.43 5.45
C GLU A 175 11.16 7.43 4.08
N TRP A 176 9.92 7.00 3.99
CA TRP A 176 9.10 7.14 2.81
C TRP A 176 7.69 7.59 3.14
N GLU A 177 7.10 8.32 2.22
CA GLU A 177 5.68 8.67 2.23
C GLU A 177 4.97 7.86 1.16
N SER A 178 3.86 7.27 1.50
CA SER A 178 3.01 6.54 0.56
C SER A 178 1.69 7.27 0.40
N LEU A 179 1.23 7.33 -0.84
CA LEU A 179 -0.06 7.86 -1.22
C LEU A 179 -0.81 6.78 -1.99
N LEU A 180 -1.95 6.35 -1.45
CA LEU A 180 -2.81 5.35 -2.06
C LEU A 180 -4.16 5.97 -2.44
N LEU A 181 -4.66 5.64 -3.62
CA LEU A 181 -6.03 5.91 -4.05
C LEU A 181 -6.90 4.68 -3.79
N VAL A 182 -8.01 4.86 -3.08
CA VAL A 182 -8.93 3.78 -2.71
C VAL A 182 -10.37 4.20 -3.04
N GLY A 183 -11.13 3.28 -3.65
CA GLY A 183 -12.56 3.43 -3.91
C GLY A 183 -13.38 2.34 -3.23
N ALA A 184 -14.64 2.20 -3.60
CA ALA A 184 -15.58 1.24 -3.03
C ALA A 184 -15.13 -0.23 -3.15
N SER A 185 -14.38 -0.60 -4.20
CA SER A 185 -13.80 -1.95 -4.34
C SER A 185 -12.80 -2.30 -3.24
N GLY A 186 -12.31 -1.33 -2.48
CA GLY A 186 -11.35 -1.52 -1.40
C GLY A 186 -9.94 -1.92 -1.83
N ILE A 187 -9.68 -2.17 -3.12
CA ILE A 187 -8.35 -2.46 -3.65
C ILE A 187 -7.63 -1.12 -3.84
N PRO A 188 -6.46 -0.91 -3.18
CA PRO A 188 -5.73 0.32 -3.33
C PRO A 188 -5.00 0.38 -4.68
N GLN A 189 -4.77 1.61 -5.17
CA GLN A 189 -3.80 1.88 -6.23
C GLN A 189 -2.72 2.80 -5.69
N VAL A 190 -1.47 2.48 -5.99
CA VAL A 190 -0.35 3.35 -5.65
C VAL A 190 -0.40 4.59 -6.54
N VAL A 191 -0.37 5.76 -5.92
CA VAL A 191 -0.29 7.07 -6.60
C VAL A 191 1.13 7.58 -6.58
N ALA A 192 1.76 7.52 -5.41
CA ALA A 192 3.15 7.91 -5.23
C ALA A 192 3.77 7.14 -4.06
N MET A 193 5.04 6.82 -4.19
CA MET A 193 5.89 6.33 -3.11
C MET A 193 7.18 7.14 -3.12
N ARG A 194 7.29 8.06 -2.21
CA ARG A 194 8.43 8.98 -2.15
C ARG A 194 9.36 8.61 -1.04
N TRP A 195 10.61 8.47 -1.41
CA TRP A 195 11.73 8.16 -0.56
C TRP A 195 12.60 9.39 -0.44
N TRP A 196 13.09 9.71 0.75
CA TRP A 196 13.98 10.86 0.92
C TRP A 196 15.13 10.57 1.87
N GLU A 197 16.19 11.31 1.64
CA GLU A 197 17.34 11.36 2.52
C GLU A 197 17.03 12.20 3.75
N ARG A 198 17.53 11.76 4.88
CA ARG A 198 17.50 12.54 6.10
C ARG A 198 18.90 13.12 6.34
N HIS A 199 19.11 14.36 5.93
CA HIS A 199 20.38 15.02 6.21
C HIS A 199 20.53 15.25 7.72
N LYS A 200 21.72 14.91 8.26
CA LYS A 200 22.05 15.16 9.66
C LYS A 200 21.98 16.67 9.96
N GLY A 201 21.24 17.02 11.00
CA GLY A 201 21.40 18.31 11.67
C GLY A 201 20.51 19.48 11.21
N VAL A 202 19.61 19.32 10.23
CA VAL A 202 18.70 20.41 9.84
C VAL A 202 17.27 20.16 10.36
N PRO A 203 16.84 20.87 11.43
CA PRO A 203 15.47 20.77 11.91
C PRO A 203 14.46 21.18 10.83
N GLY A 204 13.32 20.47 10.73
CA GLY A 204 12.23 20.83 9.83
C GLY A 204 12.32 20.29 8.39
N GLN A 205 13.44 19.74 7.95
CA GLN A 205 13.54 19.12 6.60
C GLN A 205 12.66 17.87 6.42
N GLN A 206 12.26 17.23 7.51
CA GLN A 206 11.40 16.03 7.50
C GLN A 206 10.04 16.25 6.83
N ARG A 207 9.55 17.50 6.83
CA ARG A 207 8.23 17.86 6.29
C ARG A 207 8.26 18.32 4.84
N LYS A 208 9.43 18.67 4.30
CA LYS A 208 9.54 19.18 2.92
C LYS A 208 8.98 18.20 1.88
N PRO A 209 9.32 16.87 1.91
CA PRO A 209 8.77 15.93 0.94
C PRO A 209 7.26 15.76 1.08
N GLN A 210 6.72 15.74 2.30
CA GLN A 210 5.28 15.66 2.56
C GLN A 210 4.56 16.90 2.04
N HIS A 211 5.11 18.11 2.29
CA HIS A 211 4.55 19.36 1.78
C HIS A 211 4.61 19.43 0.24
N SER A 212 5.73 18.99 -0.36
CA SER A 212 5.86 18.93 -1.82
C SER A 212 4.84 17.99 -2.45
N LEU A 213 4.65 16.80 -1.85
CA LEU A 213 3.65 15.85 -2.31
C LEU A 213 2.22 16.40 -2.12
N LEU A 214 1.94 17.04 -0.98
CA LEU A 214 0.63 17.66 -0.73
C LEU A 214 0.33 18.78 -1.74
N SER A 215 1.31 19.62 -2.07
CA SER A 215 1.18 20.66 -3.10
C SER A 215 0.88 20.03 -4.46
N GLN A 216 1.58 18.96 -4.83
CA GLN A 216 1.36 18.27 -6.10
C GLN A 216 -0.05 17.64 -6.19
N VAL A 217 -0.52 17.01 -5.13
CA VAL A 217 -1.88 16.47 -5.07
C VAL A 217 -2.92 17.58 -5.16
N ALA A 218 -2.69 18.71 -4.46
CA ALA A 218 -3.58 19.85 -4.48
C ALA A 218 -3.70 20.44 -5.90
N GLN A 219 -2.60 20.56 -6.63
CA GLN A 219 -2.58 21.05 -8.01
C GLN A 219 -3.29 20.09 -8.98
N ARG A 220 -3.11 18.77 -8.82
CA ARG A 220 -3.67 17.76 -9.72
C ARG A 220 -5.13 17.47 -9.44
N TRP A 221 -5.51 17.34 -8.17
CA TRP A 221 -6.82 16.80 -7.78
C TRP A 221 -7.65 17.75 -6.92
N GLY A 222 -7.03 18.67 -6.19
CA GLY A 222 -7.72 19.65 -5.37
C GLY A 222 -8.81 19.02 -4.49
N ARG A 223 -10.06 19.43 -4.69
CA ARG A 223 -11.24 18.91 -3.95
C ARG A 223 -11.85 17.63 -4.52
N LEU A 224 -11.30 17.08 -5.59
CA LEU A 224 -11.85 15.89 -6.27
C LEU A 224 -11.68 14.60 -5.47
N VAL A 225 -10.83 14.60 -4.46
CA VAL A 225 -10.57 13.46 -3.56
C VAL A 225 -10.74 13.88 -2.10
N ARG A 226 -11.04 12.90 -1.22
CA ARG A 226 -10.98 13.10 0.23
C ARG A 226 -9.67 12.54 0.75
N HIS A 227 -8.89 13.37 1.45
CA HIS A 227 -7.63 12.97 2.04
C HIS A 227 -7.82 12.36 3.42
N ILE A 228 -7.27 11.18 3.65
CA ILE A 228 -7.37 10.44 4.91
C ILE A 228 -5.99 10.41 5.58
N PHE A 229 -5.92 10.95 6.79
CA PHE A 229 -4.67 11.07 7.55
C PHE A 229 -4.76 10.35 8.89
N ASP A 230 -3.62 9.80 9.32
CA ASP A 230 -3.50 9.23 10.65
C ASP A 230 -3.39 10.34 11.73
N ARG A 231 -3.26 9.89 12.99
CA ARG A 231 -3.12 10.78 14.15
C ARG A 231 -1.81 11.59 14.16
N GLY A 232 -0.81 11.20 13.38
CA GLY A 232 0.46 11.91 13.23
C GLY A 232 0.29 13.28 12.58
N TYR A 233 -0.67 13.38 11.66
CA TYR A 233 -1.00 14.62 10.94
C TYR A 233 -2.00 15.53 11.69
N GLY A 234 -2.57 15.08 12.81
CA GLY A 234 -3.56 15.83 13.60
C GLY A 234 -2.91 16.96 14.42
N HIS A 235 -2.47 18.04 13.77
CA HIS A 235 -1.88 19.23 14.39
C HIS A 235 -2.11 20.50 13.57
N GLY A 236 -2.05 21.67 14.23
CA GLY A 236 -2.38 22.97 13.63
C GLY A 236 -1.66 23.29 12.31
N PRO A 237 -0.33 23.23 12.23
CA PRO A 237 0.38 23.53 10.98
C PRO A 237 -0.05 22.66 9.78
N TRP A 238 -0.50 21.41 10.02
CA TRP A 238 -1.04 20.58 8.94
C TRP A 238 -2.45 21.03 8.53
N LEU A 239 -3.30 21.38 9.51
CA LEU A 239 -4.63 21.94 9.23
C LEU A 239 -4.55 23.25 8.42
N TRP A 240 -3.57 24.10 8.73
CA TRP A 240 -3.32 25.33 7.96
C TRP A 240 -2.98 25.01 6.50
N LEU A 241 -2.14 24.03 6.21
CA LEU A 241 -1.84 23.59 4.84
C LEU A 241 -3.10 23.06 4.13
N LEU A 242 -3.89 22.21 4.79
CA LEU A 242 -5.12 21.69 4.23
C LEU A 242 -6.12 22.79 3.90
N TRP A 243 -6.23 23.81 4.77
CA TRP A 243 -7.02 25.00 4.51
C TRP A 243 -6.47 25.82 3.35
N ARG A 244 -5.18 26.11 3.34
CA ARG A 244 -4.51 26.88 2.29
C ARG A 244 -4.70 26.26 0.91
N TYR A 245 -4.62 24.95 0.80
CA TYR A 245 -4.85 24.22 -0.44
C TYR A 245 -6.33 23.86 -0.70
N ARG A 246 -7.24 24.27 0.19
CA ARG A 246 -8.69 24.01 0.11
C ARG A 246 -9.03 22.53 -0.08
N LEU A 247 -8.30 21.63 0.55
CA LEU A 247 -8.48 20.19 0.40
C LEU A 247 -9.63 19.68 1.26
N ARG A 248 -10.34 18.65 0.75
CA ARG A 248 -11.27 17.84 1.54
C ARG A 248 -10.47 16.84 2.34
N PHE A 249 -10.72 16.71 3.63
CA PHE A 249 -9.93 15.84 4.47
C PHE A 249 -10.70 15.20 5.62
N GLU A 250 -10.11 14.11 6.11
CA GLU A 250 -10.44 13.48 7.36
C GLU A 250 -9.14 13.10 8.07
N VAL A 251 -8.97 13.54 9.31
CA VAL A 251 -7.77 13.27 10.10
C VAL A 251 -8.14 12.74 11.48
N ARG A 252 -7.44 11.71 11.95
CA ARG A 252 -7.60 11.25 13.32
C ARG A 252 -7.01 12.27 14.29
N TRP A 253 -7.89 12.87 15.08
CA TRP A 253 -7.51 13.88 16.08
C TRP A 253 -7.11 13.24 17.40
N LYS A 254 -6.14 13.82 18.09
CA LYS A 254 -5.76 13.34 19.42
C LYS A 254 -6.78 13.82 20.44
N LYS A 255 -7.21 12.95 21.36
CA LYS A 255 -8.20 13.29 22.40
C LYS A 255 -7.83 14.50 23.24
N GLY A 256 -6.52 14.69 23.48
CA GLY A 256 -5.99 15.79 24.29
C GLY A 256 -5.73 17.09 23.53
N ASN A 257 -5.83 17.09 22.18
CA ASN A 257 -5.67 18.31 21.41
C ASN A 257 -6.93 19.14 21.51
N LYS A 258 -6.73 20.45 21.62
CA LYS A 258 -7.80 21.41 21.79
C LYS A 258 -8.48 21.75 20.47
N LEU A 259 -9.75 22.10 20.57
CA LEU A 259 -10.62 22.63 19.52
C LEU A 259 -11.51 23.70 20.16
N ILE A 260 -12.09 24.56 19.36
CA ILE A 260 -13.07 25.55 19.78
C ILE A 260 -14.45 24.93 19.59
N ASP A 261 -15.23 24.80 20.68
CA ASP A 261 -16.58 24.25 20.66
C ASP A 261 -17.62 25.24 20.04
N ALA A 262 -18.87 24.83 19.98
CA ALA A 262 -19.95 25.67 19.46
C ALA A 262 -20.19 26.93 20.29
N GLU A 263 -19.84 26.89 21.57
CA GLU A 263 -19.96 28.03 22.49
C GLU A 263 -18.72 28.97 22.45
N GLY A 264 -17.75 28.71 21.53
CA GLY A 264 -16.55 29.52 21.37
C GLY A 264 -15.44 29.24 22.39
N ARG A 265 -15.58 28.18 23.22
CA ARG A 265 -14.61 27.82 24.27
C ARG A 265 -13.56 26.86 23.75
N GLU A 266 -12.31 27.12 24.08
CA GLU A 266 -11.21 26.22 23.75
C GLU A 266 -11.16 25.04 24.71
N ARG A 267 -11.44 23.82 24.24
CA ARG A 267 -11.53 22.60 25.04
C ARG A 267 -10.87 21.43 24.33
N LYS A 268 -10.44 20.40 25.10
CA LYS A 268 -9.92 19.15 24.52
C LYS A 268 -11.04 18.39 23.81
N ALA A 269 -10.71 17.68 22.76
CA ALA A 269 -11.70 16.94 21.96
C ALA A 269 -12.56 15.99 22.81
N TRP A 270 -11.97 15.32 23.81
CA TRP A 270 -12.71 14.44 24.71
C TRP A 270 -13.67 15.20 25.65
N GLU A 271 -13.35 16.44 26.04
CA GLU A 271 -14.21 17.29 26.85
C GLU A 271 -15.43 17.78 26.07
N ILE A 272 -15.23 18.15 24.80
CA ILE A 272 -16.30 18.54 23.89
C ILE A 272 -17.29 17.37 23.68
N ALA A 273 -16.77 16.13 23.56
CA ALA A 273 -17.57 14.93 23.35
C ALA A 273 -18.24 14.39 24.64
N ARG A 274 -17.77 14.82 25.84
CA ARG A 274 -18.25 14.30 27.12
C ARG A 274 -19.74 14.63 27.32
N GLY A 275 -20.51 13.63 27.74
CA GLY A 275 -21.95 13.78 28.01
C GLY A 275 -22.86 13.90 26.78
N LYS A 276 -22.30 14.04 25.57
CA LYS A 276 -23.09 14.09 24.34
C LYS A 276 -23.64 12.71 23.98
N ARG A 277 -24.91 12.62 23.58
CA ARG A 277 -25.53 11.34 23.20
C ARG A 277 -25.16 10.95 21.78
N PRO A 278 -24.86 9.65 21.51
CA PRO A 278 -24.69 9.15 20.14
C PRO A 278 -25.96 9.27 19.33
N TRP A 279 -25.81 9.32 18.00
CA TRP A 279 -26.92 9.37 17.07
C TRP A 279 -27.37 7.96 16.67
N GLY A 280 -28.69 7.72 16.69
CA GLY A 280 -29.32 6.52 16.17
C GLY A 280 -28.79 5.19 16.74
N GLU A 281 -28.92 4.15 15.94
CA GLU A 281 -28.57 2.78 16.32
C GLU A 281 -27.07 2.48 16.20
N ALA A 282 -26.63 1.49 16.97
CA ALA A 282 -25.29 0.98 16.88
C ALA A 282 -25.09 0.09 15.65
N ARG A 283 -23.93 0.19 15.01
CA ARG A 283 -23.49 -0.75 13.97
C ARG A 283 -22.33 -1.59 14.47
N LEU A 284 -22.19 -2.78 13.90
CA LEU A 284 -21.08 -3.69 14.21
C LEU A 284 -19.86 -3.31 13.34
N LEU A 285 -18.74 -2.96 13.98
CA LEU A 285 -17.45 -2.77 13.32
C LEU A 285 -16.48 -3.86 13.75
N TRP A 286 -15.72 -4.36 12.78
CA TRP A 286 -14.67 -5.33 13.05
C TRP A 286 -13.46 -4.65 13.72
N ASP A 287 -13.12 -5.09 14.91
CA ASP A 287 -11.90 -4.70 15.62
C ASP A 287 -10.77 -5.67 15.25
N THR A 288 -9.87 -5.25 14.35
CA THR A 288 -8.73 -6.06 13.89
C THR A 288 -7.77 -6.46 14.99
N HIS A 289 -7.66 -5.68 16.08
CA HIS A 289 -6.79 -5.98 17.22
C HIS A 289 -7.41 -6.99 18.17
N GLY A 290 -8.71 -6.88 18.41
CA GLY A 290 -9.44 -7.80 19.27
C GLY A 290 -9.99 -9.01 18.53
N ARG A 291 -9.98 -9.02 17.20
CA ARG A 291 -10.59 -10.03 16.33
C ARG A 291 -12.06 -10.31 16.69
N VAL A 292 -12.81 -9.24 16.98
CA VAL A 292 -14.22 -9.29 17.36
C VAL A 292 -15.01 -8.17 16.69
N TYR A 293 -16.30 -8.41 16.47
CA TYR A 293 -17.23 -7.35 16.10
C TYR A 293 -17.60 -6.54 17.35
N ARG A 294 -17.56 -5.21 17.22
CA ARG A 294 -17.90 -4.30 18.31
C ARG A 294 -19.09 -3.44 17.94
N SER A 295 -20.04 -3.41 18.86
CA SER A 295 -21.14 -2.45 18.81
C SER A 295 -20.60 -1.02 18.88
N THR A 296 -20.74 -0.29 17.80
CA THR A 296 -20.16 1.04 17.61
C THR A 296 -21.25 2.07 17.37
N ARG A 297 -21.14 3.21 18.02
CA ARG A 297 -22.04 4.35 17.89
C ARG A 297 -21.28 5.60 17.49
N VAL A 298 -21.94 6.50 16.78
CA VAL A 298 -21.35 7.73 16.25
C VAL A 298 -22.14 8.96 16.67
N LEU A 299 -21.46 10.09 16.71
CA LEU A 299 -22.05 11.43 16.73
C LEU A 299 -21.07 12.40 16.07
N ALA A 300 -21.57 13.52 15.60
CA ALA A 300 -20.74 14.61 15.09
C ALA A 300 -21.07 15.92 15.80
N LEU A 301 -20.07 16.76 15.97
CA LEU A 301 -20.16 18.03 16.68
C LEU A 301 -19.47 19.11 15.82
N PRO A 302 -20.11 20.29 15.62
CA PRO A 302 -19.46 21.41 14.97
C PRO A 302 -18.34 21.96 15.89
N VAL A 303 -17.16 22.18 15.32
CA VAL A 303 -15.99 22.70 16.02
C VAL A 303 -15.18 23.64 15.12
N ARG A 304 -14.25 24.40 15.70
CA ARG A 304 -13.29 25.23 14.97
C ARG A 304 -11.87 24.98 15.47
N HIS A 305 -10.90 25.44 14.72
CA HIS A 305 -9.50 25.40 15.10
C HIS A 305 -8.81 26.70 14.67
N PRO A 306 -7.92 27.30 15.49
CA PRO A 306 -7.28 28.60 15.15
C PRO A 306 -6.54 28.59 13.82
N GLU A 307 -5.87 27.49 13.48
CA GLU A 307 -5.10 27.34 12.25
C GLU A 307 -5.96 26.95 11.03
N TYR A 308 -7.29 26.86 11.15
CA TYR A 308 -8.19 26.50 10.07
C TYR A 308 -9.36 27.47 10.00
N GLN A 309 -9.38 28.29 8.94
CA GLN A 309 -10.48 29.23 8.73
C GLN A 309 -11.66 28.53 8.08
N GLY A 310 -12.64 28.23 8.86
CA GLY A 310 -13.87 27.58 8.42
C GLY A 310 -14.44 26.60 9.45
N GLN A 311 -15.60 26.08 9.14
CA GLN A 311 -16.27 25.10 9.95
C GLN A 311 -15.58 23.74 9.84
N LEU A 312 -15.38 23.10 10.98
CA LEU A 312 -14.92 21.72 11.10
C LEU A 312 -15.97 20.89 11.84
N TRP A 313 -15.92 19.59 11.61
CA TRP A 313 -16.77 18.63 12.29
C TRP A 313 -15.90 17.59 13.01
N LEU A 314 -16.22 17.38 14.30
CA LEU A 314 -15.61 16.35 15.12
C LEU A 314 -16.53 15.13 15.18
N VAL A 315 -16.22 14.10 14.39
CA VAL A 315 -16.94 12.82 14.43
C VAL A 315 -16.36 11.96 15.54
N VAL A 316 -17.18 11.58 16.49
CA VAL A 316 -16.79 10.76 17.65
C VAL A 316 -17.33 9.36 17.49
N VAL A 317 -16.42 8.38 17.48
CA VAL A 317 -16.75 6.96 17.27
C VAL A 317 -16.51 6.18 18.57
N ARG A 318 -17.58 5.67 19.16
CA ARG A 318 -17.55 4.92 20.43
C ARG A 318 -17.71 3.43 20.18
N GLN A 319 -16.64 2.68 20.37
CA GLN A 319 -16.56 1.23 20.11
C GLN A 319 -16.85 0.34 21.33
N GLY A 320 -17.89 0.66 22.09
CA GLY A 320 -18.26 -0.11 23.29
C GLY A 320 -17.35 0.12 24.50
N ARG A 321 -17.55 -0.67 25.57
CA ARG A 321 -16.79 -0.56 26.82
C ARG A 321 -15.33 -1.00 26.61
N GLY A 322 -14.39 -0.34 27.29
CA GLY A 322 -12.97 -0.72 27.32
C GLY A 322 -12.14 -0.24 26.11
N ARG A 323 -12.73 0.49 25.17
CA ARG A 323 -12.02 1.11 24.05
C ARG A 323 -12.08 2.61 24.08
N GLU A 324 -10.93 3.24 23.80
CA GLU A 324 -10.84 4.68 23.63
C GLU A 324 -11.62 5.11 22.38
N PRO A 325 -12.49 6.12 22.46
CA PRO A 325 -13.19 6.63 21.27
C PRO A 325 -12.22 7.14 20.21
N TRP A 326 -12.64 7.01 18.94
CA TRP A 326 -11.95 7.74 17.87
C TRP A 326 -12.54 9.15 17.77
N TYR A 327 -11.66 10.08 17.49
CA TYR A 327 -11.99 11.47 17.20
C TYR A 327 -11.51 11.74 15.78
N LEU A 328 -12.43 11.92 14.84
CA LEU A 328 -12.13 12.19 13.44
C LEU A 328 -12.53 13.63 13.14
N LEU A 329 -11.59 14.41 12.64
CA LEU A 329 -11.80 15.82 12.30
C LEU A 329 -11.87 15.95 10.79
N THR A 330 -12.93 16.60 10.29
CA THR A 330 -13.17 16.82 8.86
C THR A 330 -13.67 18.22 8.60
N ASN A 331 -13.48 18.71 7.38
CA ASN A 331 -14.07 19.95 6.88
C ASN A 331 -15.31 19.72 5.98
N GLU A 332 -15.75 18.48 5.88
CA GLU A 332 -17.01 18.15 5.21
C GLU A 332 -18.16 18.21 6.22
N PRO A 333 -19.34 18.74 5.84
CA PRO A 333 -20.50 18.78 6.73
C PRO A 333 -20.91 17.36 7.16
N VAL A 334 -21.17 17.20 8.48
CA VAL A 334 -21.65 15.94 9.05
C VAL A 334 -22.84 16.24 9.95
N GLU A 335 -24.00 16.30 9.33
CA GLU A 335 -25.27 16.70 9.96
C GLU A 335 -26.21 15.53 10.17
N THR A 336 -25.94 14.40 9.47
CA THR A 336 -26.75 13.19 9.53
C THR A 336 -25.93 11.99 10.00
N ILE A 337 -26.62 10.99 10.55
CA ILE A 337 -26.02 9.72 10.95
C ILE A 337 -25.37 9.00 9.76
N ALA A 338 -25.95 9.10 8.58
CA ALA A 338 -25.40 8.50 7.36
C ALA A 338 -24.05 9.10 7.00
N GLN A 339 -23.93 10.43 7.01
CA GLN A 339 -22.66 11.14 6.79
C GLN A 339 -21.61 10.79 7.86
N ALA A 340 -22.03 10.67 9.14
CA ALA A 340 -21.12 10.27 10.21
C ALA A 340 -20.55 8.85 9.97
N TRP A 341 -21.38 7.91 9.51
CA TRP A 341 -20.92 6.57 9.16
C TRP A 341 -20.05 6.55 7.92
N GLU A 342 -20.34 7.38 6.93
CA GLU A 342 -19.46 7.53 5.76
C GLU A 342 -18.05 7.94 6.18
N MET A 343 -17.90 8.92 7.10
CA MET A 343 -16.59 9.28 7.65
C MET A 343 -15.91 8.09 8.33
N VAL A 344 -16.65 7.32 9.14
CA VAL A 344 -16.09 6.15 9.81
C VAL A 344 -15.56 5.12 8.81
N PHE A 345 -16.32 4.80 7.76
CA PHE A 345 -15.90 3.83 6.75
C PHE A 345 -14.74 4.34 5.89
N SER A 346 -14.73 5.63 5.56
CA SER A 346 -13.60 6.28 4.91
C SER A 346 -12.33 6.13 5.76
N TYR A 347 -12.42 6.38 7.06
CA TYR A 347 -11.27 6.25 7.95
C TYR A 347 -10.82 4.79 8.14
N VAL A 348 -11.73 3.84 8.18
CA VAL A 348 -11.39 2.40 8.24
C VAL A 348 -10.55 1.99 7.04
N SER A 349 -10.82 2.55 5.85
CA SER A 349 -10.04 2.30 4.64
C SER A 349 -8.57 2.70 4.76
N ARG A 350 -8.21 3.57 5.72
CA ARG A 350 -6.82 3.94 6.03
C ARG A 350 -5.94 2.73 6.32
N TRP A 351 -6.52 1.65 6.86
CA TRP A 351 -5.75 0.43 7.16
C TRP A 351 -5.06 -0.18 5.93
N LYS A 352 -5.55 0.10 4.73
CA LYS A 352 -4.96 -0.37 3.47
C LYS A 352 -3.50 0.05 3.30
N ILE A 353 -3.10 1.22 3.82
CA ILE A 353 -1.72 1.67 3.73
C ILE A 353 -0.79 0.90 4.68
N GLU A 354 -1.28 0.50 5.85
CA GLU A 354 -0.52 -0.35 6.78
C GLU A 354 -0.34 -1.77 6.22
N GLU A 355 -1.36 -2.30 5.53
CA GLU A 355 -1.27 -3.57 4.78
C GLU A 355 -0.23 -3.46 3.66
N SER A 356 -0.21 -2.34 2.93
CA SER A 356 0.79 -2.05 1.91
C SER A 356 2.21 -2.07 2.47
N PHE A 357 2.46 -1.35 3.57
CA PHE A 357 3.78 -1.33 4.21
C PHE A 357 4.21 -2.71 4.71
N ARG A 358 3.28 -3.45 5.31
CA ARG A 358 3.55 -4.81 5.77
C ARG A 358 3.93 -5.71 4.61
N PHE A 359 3.17 -5.67 3.51
CA PHE A 359 3.44 -6.48 2.34
C PHE A 359 4.82 -6.17 1.72
N GLN A 360 5.13 -4.90 1.52
CA GLN A 360 6.41 -4.51 0.95
C GLN A 360 7.60 -4.88 1.84
N LYS A 361 7.46 -4.78 3.17
CA LYS A 361 8.53 -5.14 4.12
C LYS A 361 8.67 -6.65 4.31
N CYS A 362 7.56 -7.38 4.41
CA CYS A 362 7.60 -8.80 4.77
C CYS A 362 7.62 -9.72 3.55
N GLU A 363 6.92 -9.34 2.48
CA GLU A 363 6.81 -10.18 1.29
C GLU A 363 7.79 -9.74 0.19
N LEU A 364 7.87 -8.46 -0.14
CA LEU A 364 8.80 -7.96 -1.13
C LEU A 364 10.19 -7.65 -0.54
N LEU A 365 10.37 -7.84 0.76
CA LEU A 365 11.65 -7.77 1.47
C LEU A 365 12.43 -6.46 1.22
N ILE A 366 11.74 -5.34 1.16
CA ILE A 366 12.32 -4.04 0.86
C ILE A 366 13.46 -3.65 1.82
N ASP A 367 13.43 -4.16 3.05
CA ASP A 367 14.49 -3.97 4.04
C ASP A 367 15.81 -4.66 3.65
N SER A 368 15.80 -5.63 2.72
CA SER A 368 16.98 -6.38 2.30
C SER A 368 17.82 -5.71 1.19
N LEU A 369 17.29 -4.64 0.59
CA LEU A 369 17.96 -3.88 -0.46
C LEU A 369 19.34 -3.37 -0.01
N ARG A 370 20.38 -3.55 -0.86
CA ARG A 370 21.79 -3.22 -0.54
C ARG A 370 22.48 -2.54 -1.73
N LEU A 371 21.95 -1.43 -2.21
CA LEU A 371 22.60 -0.60 -3.24
C LEU A 371 23.30 0.58 -2.58
N ARG A 372 24.53 0.88 -3.00
CA ARG A 372 25.34 1.95 -2.40
C ARG A 372 24.84 3.34 -2.81
N SER A 373 24.54 3.53 -4.09
CA SER A 373 24.08 4.80 -4.66
C SER A 373 22.61 5.06 -4.27
N TRP A 374 22.33 6.26 -3.76
CA TRP A 374 20.97 6.70 -3.45
C TRP A 374 20.06 6.71 -4.67
N GLN A 375 20.58 7.16 -5.82
CA GLN A 375 19.81 7.22 -7.06
C GLN A 375 19.41 5.83 -7.54
N ALA A 376 20.34 4.87 -7.54
CA ALA A 376 20.04 3.48 -7.89
C ALA A 376 19.07 2.83 -6.89
N GLN A 377 19.17 3.17 -5.60
CA GLN A 377 18.20 2.72 -4.59
C GLN A 377 16.78 3.21 -4.91
N ARG A 378 16.61 4.51 -5.18
CA ARG A 378 15.31 5.09 -5.54
C ARG A 378 14.70 4.41 -6.76
N LYS A 379 15.50 4.16 -7.79
CA LYS A 379 15.08 3.45 -8.99
C LYS A 379 14.60 2.02 -8.68
N LEU A 380 15.38 1.25 -7.92
CA LEU A 380 14.98 -0.11 -7.51
C LEU A 380 13.72 -0.09 -6.61
N LEU A 381 13.61 0.86 -5.69
CA LEU A 381 12.42 1.03 -4.85
C LEU A 381 11.15 1.29 -5.67
N LEU A 382 11.26 2.00 -6.78
CA LEU A 382 10.14 2.17 -7.71
C LEU A 382 9.82 0.90 -8.48
N LEU A 383 10.80 0.09 -8.88
CA LEU A 383 10.53 -1.22 -9.48
C LEU A 383 9.82 -2.15 -8.47
N VAL A 384 10.16 -2.10 -7.19
CA VAL A 384 9.39 -2.77 -6.12
C VAL A 384 7.96 -2.23 -6.03
N THR A 385 7.79 -0.93 -6.19
CA THR A 385 6.45 -0.31 -6.23
C THR A 385 5.63 -0.81 -7.43
N LEU A 386 6.24 -0.97 -8.61
CA LEU A 386 5.58 -1.56 -9.78
C LEU A 386 5.21 -3.03 -9.55
N ALA A 387 6.10 -3.82 -8.94
CA ALA A 387 5.79 -5.20 -8.57
C ALA A 387 4.61 -5.28 -7.59
N TYR A 388 4.56 -4.40 -6.60
CA TYR A 388 3.42 -4.29 -5.69
C TYR A 388 2.14 -3.88 -6.42
N GLY A 389 2.21 -2.84 -7.25
CA GLY A 389 1.08 -2.34 -8.03
C GLY A 389 0.51 -3.38 -9.00
N SER A 390 1.36 -4.17 -9.66
CA SER A 390 0.94 -5.24 -10.56
C SER A 390 0.15 -6.33 -9.83
N LEU A 391 0.62 -6.73 -8.64
CA LEU A 391 -0.08 -7.71 -7.80
C LEU A 391 -1.45 -7.19 -7.33
N LEU A 392 -1.55 -5.89 -7.01
CA LEU A 392 -2.83 -5.27 -6.69
C LEU A 392 -3.77 -5.23 -7.90
N ALA A 393 -3.26 -4.90 -9.08
CA ALA A 393 -4.05 -4.88 -10.31
C ALA A 393 -4.61 -6.27 -10.66
N MET A 394 -3.83 -7.32 -10.42
CA MET A 394 -4.25 -8.72 -10.63
C MET A 394 -5.36 -9.16 -9.65
N LEU A 395 -5.54 -8.51 -8.51
CA LEU A 395 -6.68 -8.74 -7.60
C LEU A 395 -7.95 -8.03 -8.05
N GLY A 396 -7.91 -7.27 -9.13
CA GLY A 396 -9.04 -6.51 -9.64
C GLY A 396 -10.24 -7.39 -10.02
N PRO A 397 -11.47 -6.83 -9.99
CA PRO A 397 -12.70 -7.58 -10.28
C PRO A 397 -12.65 -8.39 -11.59
N PRO A 398 -12.05 -7.89 -12.70
CA PRO A 398 -11.99 -8.64 -13.95
C PRO A 398 -11.18 -9.95 -13.89
N LEU A 399 -10.24 -10.04 -12.94
CA LEU A 399 -9.36 -11.21 -12.79
C LEU A 399 -9.73 -12.11 -11.60
N ARG A 400 -10.85 -11.82 -10.94
CA ARG A 400 -11.25 -12.49 -9.71
C ARG A 400 -11.36 -14.02 -9.87
N LEU A 401 -12.04 -14.48 -10.92
CA LEU A 401 -12.20 -15.91 -11.18
C LEU A 401 -10.85 -16.57 -11.45
N ALA A 402 -10.03 -15.99 -12.33
CA ALA A 402 -8.69 -16.48 -12.61
C ALA A 402 -7.80 -16.54 -11.35
N CYS A 403 -7.93 -15.53 -10.45
CA CYS A 403 -7.26 -15.57 -9.16
C CYS A 403 -7.71 -16.74 -8.29
N CYS A 404 -9.00 -17.08 -8.30
CA CYS A 404 -9.50 -18.22 -7.54
C CYS A 404 -8.88 -19.52 -8.05
N CYS A 405 -8.90 -19.75 -9.37
CA CYS A 405 -8.29 -20.93 -10.00
C CYS A 405 -6.79 -21.01 -9.68
N LEU A 406 -6.05 -19.92 -9.85
CA LEU A 406 -4.62 -19.86 -9.51
C LEU A 406 -4.36 -20.24 -8.04
N LEU A 407 -5.17 -19.71 -7.12
CA LEU A 407 -5.00 -20.01 -5.70
C LEU A 407 -5.36 -21.44 -5.37
N GLU A 408 -6.36 -22.01 -6.03
CA GLU A 408 -6.75 -23.41 -5.88
C GLU A 408 -5.63 -24.35 -6.32
N HIS A 409 -5.07 -24.13 -7.50
CA HIS A 409 -4.04 -25.00 -8.06
C HIS A 409 -2.67 -24.83 -7.38
N TRP A 410 -2.28 -23.59 -7.03
CA TRP A 410 -0.89 -23.28 -6.67
C TRP A 410 -0.68 -22.79 -5.24
N CYS A 411 -1.76 -22.54 -4.47
CA CYS A 411 -1.59 -22.16 -3.07
C CYS A 411 -1.26 -23.37 -2.20
N GLN A 412 -0.17 -23.28 -1.45
CA GLN A 412 0.33 -24.39 -0.62
C GLN A 412 -0.52 -24.71 0.61
N ARG A 413 -1.29 -23.75 1.07
CA ARG A 413 -2.11 -23.88 2.26
C ARG A 413 -3.58 -23.93 1.87
N ALA A 414 -4.07 -25.14 1.63
CA ALA A 414 -5.48 -25.47 1.69
C ALA A 414 -5.97 -25.45 3.15
N ASP A 415 -5.60 -24.46 3.92
CA ASP A 415 -5.95 -24.31 5.32
C ASP A 415 -7.33 -23.65 5.38
N TRP A 416 -8.24 -24.14 6.21
CA TRP A 416 -9.58 -23.58 6.45
C TRP A 416 -9.56 -22.06 6.76
N ARG A 417 -8.41 -21.49 7.07
CA ARG A 417 -8.18 -20.06 7.25
C ARG A 417 -8.09 -19.24 5.96
N LEU A 418 -8.01 -19.87 4.79
CA LEU A 418 -7.90 -19.18 3.50
C LEU A 418 -9.10 -18.28 3.19
N TRP A 419 -10.28 -18.71 3.51
CA TRP A 419 -11.55 -17.98 3.32
C TRP A 419 -11.74 -16.80 4.29
N GLN A 420 -11.05 -16.78 5.42
CA GLN A 420 -11.06 -15.67 6.36
C GLN A 420 -10.07 -14.55 5.98
N VAL A 421 -9.21 -14.77 5.01
CA VAL A 421 -8.21 -13.79 4.57
C VAL A 421 -8.83 -12.87 3.52
N LYS A 422 -9.19 -11.67 3.95
CA LYS A 422 -9.86 -10.66 3.11
C LYS A 422 -9.07 -10.17 1.89
N ALA A 423 -7.74 -10.34 1.83
CA ALA A 423 -6.92 -10.02 0.67
C ALA A 423 -5.79 -11.03 0.54
N PRO A 424 -5.85 -11.92 -0.43
CA PRO A 424 -4.85 -12.97 -0.60
C PRO A 424 -3.60 -12.49 -1.33
N LEU A 425 -3.20 -11.23 -1.24
CA LEU A 425 -2.11 -10.65 -2.02
C LEU A 425 -0.79 -11.45 -1.88
N TYR A 426 -0.42 -11.86 -0.66
CA TYR A 426 0.75 -12.70 -0.44
C TYR A 426 0.59 -14.10 -1.05
N ARG A 427 -0.64 -14.62 -1.07
CA ARG A 427 -0.93 -15.93 -1.65
C ARG A 427 -0.94 -15.89 -3.17
N LEU A 428 -1.48 -14.83 -3.76
CA LEU A 428 -1.37 -14.56 -5.18
C LEU A 428 0.11 -14.55 -5.60
N ARG A 429 0.95 -13.77 -4.91
CA ARG A 429 2.38 -13.75 -5.20
C ARG A 429 3.03 -15.14 -5.07
N TRP A 430 2.69 -15.89 -4.02
CA TRP A 430 3.21 -17.22 -3.80
C TRP A 430 2.79 -18.20 -4.87
N SER A 431 1.53 -18.16 -5.29
CA SER A 431 1.00 -19.00 -6.37
C SER A 431 1.65 -18.68 -7.71
N LEU A 432 1.77 -17.39 -8.05
CA LEU A 432 2.50 -16.94 -9.23
C LEU A 432 3.97 -17.40 -9.22
N SER A 433 4.65 -17.24 -8.09
CA SER A 433 6.04 -17.69 -7.94
C SER A 433 6.19 -19.19 -8.23
N ARG A 434 5.26 -20.02 -7.75
CA ARG A 434 5.27 -21.47 -7.97
C ARG A 434 4.92 -21.84 -9.40
N LEU A 435 3.85 -21.27 -9.92
CA LEU A 435 3.42 -21.47 -11.30
C LEU A 435 4.57 -21.17 -12.26
N TRP A 436 5.21 -20.00 -12.12
CA TRP A 436 6.28 -19.58 -13.01
C TRP A 436 7.60 -20.34 -12.81
N GLN A 437 7.81 -20.93 -11.64
CA GLN A 437 8.94 -21.86 -11.42
C GLN A 437 8.71 -23.21 -12.08
N ALA A 438 7.48 -23.75 -11.98
CA ALA A 438 7.13 -25.03 -12.59
C ALA A 438 6.93 -24.92 -14.12
N HIS A 439 6.26 -23.87 -14.55
CA HIS A 439 5.89 -23.61 -15.95
C HIS A 439 6.34 -22.19 -16.33
N PRO A 440 7.63 -22.00 -16.65
CA PRO A 440 8.15 -20.68 -17.00
C PRO A 440 7.46 -20.12 -18.24
N PRO A 441 6.85 -18.93 -18.17
CA PRO A 441 6.16 -18.33 -19.29
C PRO A 441 7.15 -17.85 -20.35
N ARG A 442 6.65 -17.66 -21.58
CA ARG A 442 7.41 -16.94 -22.61
C ARG A 442 7.26 -15.44 -22.38
N TRP A 443 8.27 -14.84 -21.76
CA TRP A 443 8.27 -13.41 -21.52
C TRP A 443 8.53 -12.64 -22.80
N VAL A 444 7.67 -11.68 -23.13
CA VAL A 444 7.90 -10.78 -24.26
C VAL A 444 9.02 -9.80 -23.86
N GLY A 445 10.17 -9.93 -24.52
CA GLY A 445 11.33 -9.04 -24.30
C GLY A 445 12.36 -9.49 -23.27
N TRP A 446 12.10 -10.53 -22.48
CA TRP A 446 13.08 -11.11 -21.55
C TRP A 446 12.74 -12.54 -21.16
N ARG A 447 13.76 -13.34 -20.84
CA ARG A 447 13.58 -14.74 -20.44
C ARG A 447 14.09 -14.92 -19.01
N PRO A 448 13.25 -15.27 -18.04
CA PRO A 448 13.71 -15.65 -16.73
C PRO A 448 14.40 -17.03 -16.76
N TYR A 449 15.19 -17.28 -15.73
CA TYR A 449 15.81 -18.57 -15.50
C TYR A 449 14.77 -19.70 -15.34
N ARG A 450 15.01 -20.83 -16.01
CA ARG A 450 14.30 -22.09 -15.76
C ARG A 450 14.99 -22.87 -14.65
N PRO A 451 14.36 -23.06 -13.47
CA PRO A 451 14.90 -24.00 -12.52
C PRO A 451 14.90 -25.42 -13.10
N PRO A 452 15.86 -26.28 -12.77
CA PRO A 452 15.84 -27.69 -13.15
C PRO A 452 14.56 -28.38 -12.71
N ALA A 453 14.04 -29.31 -13.52
CA ALA A 453 12.75 -29.96 -13.29
C ALA A 453 12.64 -30.68 -11.93
N HIS A 454 13.78 -31.14 -11.36
CA HIS A 454 13.82 -31.79 -10.04
C HIS A 454 13.61 -30.85 -8.85
N LEU A 455 13.63 -29.51 -9.06
CA LEU A 455 13.32 -28.52 -8.04
C LEU A 455 11.84 -28.10 -8.03
N THR A 456 11.00 -28.67 -8.87
CA THR A 456 9.56 -28.40 -8.87
C THR A 456 8.88 -29.16 -7.72
N TRP A 457 8.11 -28.44 -6.88
CA TRP A 457 7.35 -29.02 -5.78
C TRP A 457 6.08 -29.69 -6.31
N PRO A 458 5.64 -30.83 -5.73
CA PRO A 458 4.41 -31.48 -6.14
C PRO A 458 3.20 -30.55 -5.90
N VAL A 459 2.31 -30.51 -6.88
CA VAL A 459 1.05 -29.78 -6.82
C VAL A 459 0.06 -30.60 -6.01
N CYS A 460 -0.41 -30.05 -4.88
CA CYS A 460 -1.54 -30.65 -4.16
C CYS A 460 -2.86 -30.13 -4.76
N SER A 461 -3.63 -31.01 -5.39
CA SER A 461 -4.98 -30.70 -5.85
C SER A 461 -5.94 -30.63 -4.66
N VAL A 462 -6.65 -29.53 -4.50
CA VAL A 462 -7.68 -29.36 -3.47
C VAL A 462 -8.98 -28.89 -4.11
N ARG A 463 -9.85 -29.87 -4.38
CA ARG A 463 -11.15 -29.73 -5.05
C ARG A 463 -12.28 -29.07 -4.23
N TRP A 464 -12.03 -28.55 -3.01
CA TRP A 464 -13.09 -28.22 -2.04
C TRP A 464 -13.52 -26.74 -1.96
N TRP A 465 -13.11 -25.87 -2.90
CA TRP A 465 -13.11 -24.41 -2.68
C TRP A 465 -14.29 -23.62 -3.24
N MET A 466 -14.97 -24.11 -4.26
CA MET A 466 -15.96 -23.31 -5.00
C MET A 466 -17.31 -23.19 -4.30
N THR A 467 -17.72 -24.18 -3.54
CA THR A 467 -19.06 -24.21 -2.91
C THR A 467 -19.19 -23.19 -1.76
N LEU A 468 -18.10 -22.82 -1.11
CA LEU A 468 -18.12 -21.98 0.08
C LEU A 468 -17.99 -20.48 -0.20
N TRP A 469 -17.41 -20.09 -1.33
CA TRP A 469 -17.25 -18.67 -1.64
C TRP A 469 -18.53 -18.01 -2.18
N HIS A 470 -19.44 -18.78 -2.75
CA HIS A 470 -20.76 -18.30 -3.15
C HIS A 470 -21.74 -18.12 -1.98
N GLN A 471 -21.52 -18.81 -0.86
CA GLN A 471 -22.41 -18.73 0.29
C GLN A 471 -22.04 -17.63 1.30
N CYS A 472 -20.83 -17.15 1.30
CA CYS A 472 -20.42 -16.05 2.17
C CYS A 472 -20.50 -14.73 1.40
N GLY A 473 -21.70 -14.14 1.33
CA GLY A 473 -21.93 -12.76 0.89
C GLY A 473 -21.19 -11.79 1.81
N TYR A 474 -19.96 -11.46 1.48
CA TYR A 474 -19.21 -10.40 2.15
C TYR A 474 -19.42 -9.08 1.41
N PRO A 475 -19.97 -8.07 2.07
CA PRO A 475 -19.82 -6.70 1.60
C PRO A 475 -18.34 -6.33 1.82
N PHE A 476 -17.71 -5.84 0.78
CA PHE A 476 -16.36 -5.28 0.79
C PHE A 476 -16.27 -4.03 1.66
#